data_29c858a096fa5232483638d135178573
#
_entry.id   29c858a096fa5232483638d135178573
#
_cell.length_a   1.000
_cell.length_b   1.000
_cell.length_c   1.000
_cell.angle_alpha   90.00
_cell.angle_beta   90.00
_cell.angle_gamma   90.00
#
_symmetry.space_group_name_H-M   'P 1'
#
loop_
_entity.id
_entity.type
_entity.pdbx_description
1 polymer ?
#
loop_
_entity_poly.entity_id
_entity_poly.type
_entity_poly.pdbx_seq_one_letter_code
_entity_poly.pdbx_strand_id
1 'polypeptide(L)'
;KWAKYESSEIIPLWVADMDFRSPVEVTREAQEICKAGNFGYGICPQTLTDTIVRRMSEMYSWPVNQGWITWLPGMVCGLNVSCRAIADQGTQVITNTPVYPPFLSSPSNSGLTCTQVPMVLEDGRFTIDFDYLQSLHTKSGDLFMLCHPHNPVGTNFTLNELTQLSEFVLERGLYVCSDEIHCDLILEDSLKHIPFASLSDEIADRTITLMAPSKTFNLAGFGCSFAVISNPELRRRFKRAMSGIVPDPPAMGFRLAEVAY
;
A
#
# COMPACT_ATOMS: atom_id res chain seq x y z
N LYS A 1 -9.05 19.50 -2.36
CA LYS A 1 -8.85 19.39 -3.82
C LYS A 1 -9.23 20.70 -4.50
N TRP A 2 -10.48 21.15 -4.40
CA TRP A 2 -11.01 22.32 -5.10
C TRP A 2 -10.47 23.68 -4.59
N ALA A 3 -10.10 23.78 -3.32
CA ALA A 3 -9.60 25.02 -2.73
C ALA A 3 -8.15 25.37 -3.07
N LYS A 4 -7.43 24.53 -3.82
CA LYS A 4 -6.03 24.79 -4.18
C LYS A 4 -5.85 25.91 -5.19
N TYR A 5 -6.83 26.10 -6.07
CA TYR A 5 -6.80 27.12 -7.12
C TYR A 5 -7.92 28.13 -6.92
N GLU A 6 -7.62 29.41 -7.12
CA GLU A 6 -8.59 30.48 -6.97
C GLU A 6 -9.61 30.54 -8.12
N SER A 7 -9.21 30.09 -9.32
CA SER A 7 -10.09 30.07 -10.50
C SER A 7 -10.98 28.83 -10.51
N SER A 8 -12.28 29.06 -10.65
CA SER A 8 -13.28 27.98 -10.82
C SER A 8 -13.22 27.31 -12.20
N GLU A 9 -12.46 27.85 -13.13
CA GLU A 9 -12.31 27.27 -14.49
C GLU A 9 -11.25 26.15 -14.52
N ILE A 10 -10.43 26.03 -13.47
CA ILE A 10 -9.41 24.97 -13.37
C ILE A 10 -10.04 23.71 -12.82
N ILE A 11 -10.05 22.64 -13.61
CA ILE A 11 -10.47 21.30 -13.18
C ILE A 11 -9.32 20.69 -12.37
N PRO A 12 -9.48 20.46 -11.04
CA PRO A 12 -8.39 19.97 -10.21
C PRO A 12 -8.25 18.46 -10.31
N LEU A 13 -7.20 17.98 -10.98
CA LEU A 13 -6.86 16.56 -11.12
C LEU A 13 -5.54 16.19 -10.40
N TRP A 14 -5.07 17.05 -9.49
CA TRP A 14 -3.76 16.89 -8.83
C TRP A 14 -3.74 15.88 -7.70
N VAL A 15 -4.89 15.47 -7.18
CA VAL A 15 -5.03 14.47 -6.12
C VAL A 15 -6.05 13.42 -6.52
N ALA A 16 -5.75 12.17 -6.18
CA ALA A 16 -6.50 10.99 -6.63
C ALA A 16 -7.69 10.64 -5.69
N ASP A 17 -8.48 11.63 -5.30
CA ASP A 17 -9.82 11.43 -4.76
C ASP A 17 -10.86 11.62 -5.88
N MET A 18 -11.82 10.74 -5.93
CA MET A 18 -12.85 10.77 -6.97
C MET A 18 -13.82 11.94 -6.75
N ASP A 19 -14.42 12.43 -7.84
CA ASP A 19 -15.52 13.40 -7.81
C ASP A 19 -16.90 12.71 -7.79
N PHE A 20 -16.91 11.39 -7.57
CA PHE A 20 -18.10 10.59 -7.35
C PHE A 20 -18.42 10.48 -5.87
N ARG A 21 -19.68 10.22 -5.55
CA ARG A 21 -20.09 9.90 -4.19
C ARG A 21 -19.51 8.55 -3.78
N SER A 22 -19.14 8.41 -2.51
CA SER A 22 -18.86 7.10 -1.93
C SER A 22 -20.10 6.20 -2.01
N PRO A 23 -19.96 4.86 -1.92
CA PRO A 23 -21.08 3.93 -1.93
C PRO A 23 -22.18 4.33 -0.94
N VAL A 24 -23.43 4.01 -1.29
CA VAL A 24 -24.59 4.42 -0.48
C VAL A 24 -24.56 3.79 0.92
N GLU A 25 -24.05 2.59 1.04
CA GLU A 25 -23.84 1.88 2.31
C GLU A 25 -22.91 2.67 3.23
N VAL A 26 -21.78 3.13 2.69
CA VAL A 26 -20.79 3.96 3.40
C VAL A 26 -21.39 5.28 3.86
N THR A 27 -22.12 5.97 2.98
CA THR A 27 -22.73 7.25 3.34
C THR A 27 -23.84 7.08 4.38
N ARG A 28 -24.62 5.98 4.34
CA ARG A 28 -25.61 5.63 5.35
C ARG A 28 -24.98 5.37 6.69
N GLU A 29 -23.91 4.55 6.74
CA GLU A 29 -23.19 4.26 7.98
C GLU A 29 -22.60 5.53 8.60
N ALA A 30 -22.00 6.41 7.79
CA ALA A 30 -21.50 7.70 8.27
C ALA A 30 -22.61 8.54 8.91
N GLN A 31 -23.82 8.57 8.32
CA GLN A 31 -24.97 9.29 8.88
C GLN A 31 -25.41 8.69 10.22
N GLU A 32 -25.47 7.36 10.35
CA GLU A 32 -25.85 6.70 11.62
C GLU A 32 -24.81 6.96 12.72
N ILE A 33 -23.50 6.95 12.40
CA ILE A 33 -22.45 7.32 13.34
C ILE A 33 -22.64 8.77 13.83
N CYS A 34 -22.86 9.71 12.90
CA CYS A 34 -23.09 11.12 13.23
C CYS A 34 -24.36 11.32 14.07
N LYS A 35 -25.43 10.61 13.74
CA LYS A 35 -26.70 10.65 14.49
C LYS A 35 -26.56 10.12 15.92
N ALA A 36 -25.74 9.08 16.12
CA ALA A 36 -25.46 8.56 17.46
C ALA A 36 -24.64 9.55 18.31
N GLY A 37 -23.83 10.42 17.69
CA GLY A 37 -23.13 11.53 18.34
C GLY A 37 -22.01 11.11 19.30
N ASN A 38 -21.56 9.85 19.27
CA ASN A 38 -20.47 9.37 20.11
C ASN A 38 -19.21 9.15 19.26
N PHE A 39 -18.20 9.98 19.46
CA PHE A 39 -16.94 10.00 18.71
C PHE A 39 -15.73 9.60 19.59
N GLY A 40 -15.96 8.66 20.51
CA GLY A 40 -14.90 8.14 21.38
C GLY A 40 -13.89 7.26 20.68
N TYR A 41 -12.96 6.73 21.47
CA TYR A 41 -11.99 5.74 20.99
C TYR A 41 -12.68 4.46 20.55
N GLY A 42 -12.13 3.81 19.51
CA GLY A 42 -12.58 2.52 19.00
C GLY A 42 -11.44 1.55 18.81
N ILE A 43 -11.78 0.28 18.75
CA ILE A 43 -10.90 -0.79 18.34
C ILE A 43 -11.40 -1.36 17.01
N CYS A 44 -10.53 -2.01 16.25
CA CYS A 44 -10.93 -2.68 15.03
C CYS A 44 -11.97 -3.76 15.32
N PRO A 45 -13.15 -3.74 14.66
CA PRO A 45 -14.12 -4.82 14.76
C PRO A 45 -13.53 -6.14 14.24
N GLN A 46 -13.83 -7.25 14.94
CA GLN A 46 -13.39 -8.57 14.47
C GLN A 46 -13.94 -8.89 13.07
N THR A 47 -15.17 -8.48 12.82
CA THR A 47 -15.87 -8.64 11.54
C THR A 47 -15.16 -7.96 10.37
N LEU A 48 -14.52 -6.80 10.58
CA LEU A 48 -13.67 -6.19 9.56
C LEU A 48 -12.42 -7.04 9.28
N THR A 49 -11.76 -7.54 10.33
CA THR A 49 -10.60 -8.42 10.17
C THR A 49 -10.97 -9.69 9.41
N ASP A 50 -12.08 -10.33 9.77
CA ASP A 50 -12.59 -11.54 9.09
C ASP A 50 -12.94 -11.26 7.62
N THR A 51 -13.52 -10.09 7.34
CA THR A 51 -13.82 -9.65 5.97
C THR A 51 -12.55 -9.49 5.15
N ILE A 52 -11.49 -8.86 5.69
CA ILE A 52 -10.21 -8.73 4.99
C ILE A 52 -9.60 -10.12 4.71
N VAL A 53 -9.55 -11.01 5.70
CA VAL A 53 -8.99 -12.37 5.53
C VAL A 53 -9.75 -13.12 4.43
N ARG A 54 -11.08 -13.11 4.47
CA ARG A 54 -11.91 -13.73 3.44
C ARG A 54 -11.66 -13.13 2.06
N ARG A 55 -11.61 -11.80 1.96
CA ARG A 55 -11.37 -11.08 0.72
C ARG A 55 -10.02 -11.44 0.09
N MET A 56 -8.94 -11.53 0.89
CA MET A 56 -7.62 -11.94 0.38
C MET A 56 -7.68 -13.34 -0.24
N SER A 57 -8.36 -14.27 0.40
CA SER A 57 -8.53 -15.63 -0.11
C SER A 57 -9.41 -15.67 -1.38
N GLU A 58 -10.57 -15.03 -1.37
CA GLU A 58 -11.57 -15.13 -2.46
C GLU A 58 -11.14 -14.37 -3.71
N MET A 59 -10.60 -13.14 -3.56
CA MET A 59 -10.27 -12.28 -4.70
C MET A 59 -8.88 -12.55 -5.27
N TYR A 60 -7.93 -12.89 -4.39
CA TYR A 60 -6.52 -12.97 -4.79
C TYR A 60 -5.92 -14.36 -4.60
N SER A 61 -6.72 -15.36 -4.15
CA SER A 61 -6.23 -16.71 -3.83
C SER A 61 -5.04 -16.69 -2.87
N TRP A 62 -5.00 -15.69 -2.00
CA TRP A 62 -3.93 -15.46 -1.03
C TRP A 62 -4.44 -15.68 0.39
N PRO A 63 -4.20 -16.86 1.00
CA PRO A 63 -4.63 -17.14 2.37
C PRO A 63 -3.81 -16.34 3.37
N VAL A 64 -4.47 -15.40 4.05
CA VAL A 64 -3.87 -14.52 5.06
C VAL A 64 -4.36 -14.90 6.45
N ASN A 65 -3.44 -14.93 7.42
CA ASN A 65 -3.80 -15.10 8.83
C ASN A 65 -4.16 -13.74 9.44
N GLN A 66 -5.23 -13.68 10.23
CA GLN A 66 -5.65 -12.44 10.92
C GLN A 66 -4.52 -11.80 11.76
N GLY A 67 -3.65 -12.61 12.37
CA GLY A 67 -2.51 -12.13 13.14
C GLY A 67 -1.40 -11.46 12.33
N TRP A 68 -1.47 -11.52 10.98
CA TRP A 68 -0.55 -10.83 10.09
C TRP A 68 -0.95 -9.39 9.81
N ILE A 69 -2.20 -9.02 10.14
CA ILE A 69 -2.74 -7.69 9.88
C ILE A 69 -2.28 -6.71 10.96
N THR A 70 -1.82 -5.55 10.53
CA THR A 70 -1.46 -4.41 11.37
C THR A 70 -2.14 -3.17 10.82
N TRP A 71 -2.99 -2.53 11.61
CA TRP A 71 -3.78 -1.38 11.21
C TRP A 71 -2.97 -0.09 11.21
N LEU A 72 -3.30 0.82 10.28
CA LEU A 72 -2.62 2.08 10.03
C LEU A 72 -3.64 3.19 9.71
N PRO A 73 -3.39 4.45 10.10
CA PRO A 73 -4.28 5.56 9.79
C PRO A 73 -4.18 6.02 8.33
N GLY A 74 -3.22 5.51 7.54
CA GLY A 74 -3.05 5.86 6.13
C GLY A 74 -1.80 5.29 5.50
N MET A 75 -1.79 5.22 4.17
CA MET A 75 -0.72 4.58 3.39
C MET A 75 0.64 5.26 3.53
N VAL A 76 0.68 6.60 3.55
CA VAL A 76 1.94 7.34 3.72
C VAL A 76 2.60 7.02 5.07
N CYS A 77 1.80 6.79 6.12
CA CYS A 77 2.29 6.22 7.37
C CYS A 77 2.95 4.85 7.14
N GLY A 78 2.28 3.97 6.42
CA GLY A 78 2.80 2.62 6.12
C GLY A 78 4.13 2.65 5.38
N LEU A 79 4.28 3.51 4.36
CA LEU A 79 5.53 3.69 3.63
C LEU A 79 6.68 4.14 4.55
N ASN A 80 6.45 5.18 5.39
CA ASN A 80 7.45 5.67 6.33
C ASN A 80 7.80 4.64 7.41
N VAL A 81 6.81 3.92 7.93
CA VAL A 81 7.01 2.86 8.94
C VAL A 81 7.82 1.70 8.33
N SER A 82 7.55 1.32 7.07
CA SER A 82 8.32 0.28 6.37
C SER A 82 9.79 0.65 6.27
N CYS A 83 10.11 1.88 5.88
CA CYS A 83 11.50 2.37 5.86
C CYS A 83 12.15 2.31 7.25
N ARG A 84 11.45 2.76 8.29
CA ARG A 84 11.97 2.73 9.68
C ARG A 84 12.14 1.31 10.22
N ALA A 85 11.26 0.38 9.83
CA ALA A 85 11.30 -1.00 10.30
C ALA A 85 12.55 -1.76 9.83
N ILE A 86 13.17 -1.31 8.73
CA ILE A 86 14.35 -1.95 8.15
C ILE A 86 15.62 -1.08 8.22
N ALA A 87 15.55 0.14 8.75
CA ALA A 87 16.68 1.09 8.75
C ALA A 87 17.93 0.61 9.50
N ASP A 88 17.82 -0.40 10.36
CA ASP A 88 18.91 -1.08 11.03
C ASP A 88 19.50 -2.27 10.24
N GLN A 89 18.87 -2.67 9.14
CA GLN A 89 19.24 -3.82 8.31
C GLN A 89 19.82 -3.39 6.96
N GLY A 90 19.17 -2.42 6.33
CA GLY A 90 19.53 -1.89 5.03
C GLY A 90 20.05 -0.46 5.09
N THR A 91 20.63 -0.02 3.99
CA THR A 91 21.20 1.33 3.86
C THR A 91 20.47 2.16 2.81
N GLN A 92 19.69 1.51 1.96
CA GLN A 92 19.00 2.15 0.86
C GLN A 92 17.59 1.59 0.63
N VAL A 93 16.81 2.40 -0.03
CA VAL A 93 15.53 2.02 -0.61
C VAL A 93 15.65 2.12 -2.12
N ILE A 94 15.14 1.13 -2.83
CA ILE A 94 15.08 1.07 -4.28
C ILE A 94 13.63 1.24 -4.69
N THR A 95 13.34 2.07 -5.69
CA THR A 95 11.98 2.21 -6.24
C THR A 95 12.02 2.59 -7.72
N ASN A 96 11.00 2.18 -8.45
CA ASN A 96 10.83 2.57 -9.84
C ASN A 96 10.32 4.00 -9.96
N THR A 97 10.72 4.73 -11.01
CA THR A 97 10.27 6.11 -11.29
C THR A 97 9.81 6.27 -12.74
N PRO A 98 8.81 7.16 -13.01
CA PRO A 98 8.16 8.07 -12.06
C PRO A 98 7.27 7.33 -11.07
N VAL A 99 7.14 7.85 -9.83
CA VAL A 99 6.35 7.23 -8.77
C VAL A 99 5.69 8.26 -7.86
N TYR A 100 4.71 7.86 -7.10
CA TYR A 100 4.06 8.69 -6.08
C TYR A 100 5.08 9.31 -5.12
N PRO A 101 5.09 10.65 -4.93
CA PRO A 101 6.15 11.36 -4.22
C PRO A 101 6.56 10.81 -2.85
N PRO A 102 5.67 10.27 -2.00
CA PRO A 102 6.05 9.66 -0.74
C PRO A 102 7.01 8.47 -0.83
N PHE A 103 7.10 7.79 -1.97
CA PHE A 103 8.13 6.75 -2.20
C PHE A 103 9.55 7.35 -2.20
N LEU A 104 9.66 8.61 -2.62
CA LEU A 104 10.95 9.32 -2.67
C LEU A 104 11.30 10.01 -1.35
N SER A 105 10.28 10.46 -0.60
CA SER A 105 10.51 11.17 0.67
C SER A 105 10.60 10.25 1.89
N SER A 106 9.90 9.10 1.90
CA SER A 106 9.92 8.17 3.05
C SER A 106 11.31 7.61 3.39
N PRO A 107 12.19 7.28 2.41
CA PRO A 107 13.56 6.88 2.71
C PRO A 107 14.34 7.95 3.46
N SER A 108 14.34 9.19 2.98
CA SER A 108 15.08 10.30 3.60
C SER A 108 14.56 10.63 5.02
N ASN A 109 13.25 10.50 5.25
CA ASN A 109 12.64 10.64 6.58
C ASN A 109 13.14 9.60 7.59
N SER A 110 13.74 8.51 7.10
CA SER A 110 14.25 7.39 7.89
C SER A 110 15.78 7.30 7.88
N GLY A 111 16.47 8.30 7.30
CA GLY A 111 17.93 8.33 7.18
C GLY A 111 18.49 7.34 6.14
N LEU A 112 17.64 6.82 5.24
CA LEU A 112 18.05 5.91 4.16
C LEU A 112 18.25 6.68 2.86
N THR A 113 19.14 6.18 2.00
CA THR A 113 19.26 6.67 0.62
C THR A 113 18.15 6.12 -0.26
N CYS A 114 17.80 6.84 -1.33
CA CYS A 114 16.81 6.40 -2.29
C CYS A 114 17.46 6.21 -3.66
N THR A 115 17.52 4.96 -4.13
CA THR A 115 17.97 4.61 -5.48
C THR A 115 16.76 4.52 -6.39
N GLN A 116 16.73 5.38 -7.41
CA GLN A 116 15.64 5.45 -8.36
C GLN A 116 15.99 4.65 -9.62
N VAL A 117 15.10 3.74 -10.01
CA VAL A 117 15.20 2.93 -11.22
C VAL A 117 14.19 3.49 -12.23
N PRO A 118 14.64 4.17 -13.29
CA PRO A 118 13.73 4.66 -14.32
C PRO A 118 12.98 3.50 -14.96
N MET A 119 11.67 3.63 -15.11
CA MET A 119 10.88 2.69 -15.90
C MET A 119 11.14 2.91 -17.39
N VAL A 120 11.03 1.85 -18.17
CA VAL A 120 11.11 1.90 -19.63
C VAL A 120 9.72 1.86 -20.25
N LEU A 121 9.55 2.52 -21.39
CA LEU A 121 8.31 2.52 -22.15
C LEU A 121 8.44 1.52 -23.31
N GLU A 122 7.72 0.41 -23.21
CA GLU A 122 7.68 -0.65 -24.21
C GLU A 122 6.25 -0.83 -24.72
N ASP A 123 6.05 -0.77 -26.02
CA ASP A 123 4.73 -0.92 -26.67
C ASP A 123 3.60 -0.05 -26.05
N GLY A 124 3.96 1.16 -25.62
CA GLY A 124 3.02 2.11 -25.02
C GLY A 124 2.72 1.86 -23.55
N ARG A 125 3.39 0.91 -22.89
CA ARG A 125 3.25 0.56 -21.49
C ARG A 125 4.57 0.77 -20.74
N PHE A 126 4.52 1.37 -19.56
CA PHE A 126 5.69 1.44 -18.69
C PHE A 126 5.93 0.09 -18.00
N THR A 127 7.20 -0.35 -17.98
CA THR A 127 7.63 -1.59 -17.34
C THR A 127 8.94 -1.38 -16.56
N ILE A 128 9.33 -2.37 -15.76
CA ILE A 128 10.57 -2.33 -14.98
C ILE A 128 11.75 -2.56 -15.94
N ASP A 129 12.78 -1.71 -15.86
CA ASP A 129 14.07 -1.95 -16.48
C ASP A 129 14.85 -2.99 -15.65
N PHE A 130 14.68 -4.27 -15.98
CA PHE A 130 15.33 -5.37 -15.25
C PHE A 130 16.84 -5.39 -15.46
N ASP A 131 17.35 -4.97 -16.62
CA ASP A 131 18.79 -4.91 -16.88
C ASP A 131 19.42 -3.85 -15.99
N TYR A 132 18.81 -2.67 -15.91
CA TYR A 132 19.27 -1.63 -14.99
C TYR A 132 19.15 -2.08 -13.53
N LEU A 133 18.04 -2.72 -13.15
CA LEU A 133 17.81 -3.23 -11.80
C LEU A 133 18.90 -4.24 -11.40
N GLN A 134 19.25 -5.19 -12.29
CA GLN A 134 20.30 -6.17 -12.06
C GLN A 134 21.70 -5.55 -11.92
N SER A 135 21.95 -4.40 -12.54
CA SER A 135 23.24 -3.68 -12.47
C SER A 135 23.47 -2.99 -11.13
N LEU A 136 22.43 -2.85 -10.29
CA LEU A 136 22.54 -2.12 -9.04
C LEU A 136 23.42 -2.84 -8.01
N HIS A 137 24.15 -2.04 -7.24
CA HIS A 137 24.79 -2.51 -6.02
C HIS A 137 23.80 -2.46 -4.86
N THR A 138 23.44 -3.63 -4.35
CA THR A 138 22.50 -3.81 -3.24
C THR A 138 23.16 -4.58 -2.10
N LYS A 139 22.60 -4.44 -0.90
CA LYS A 139 23.00 -5.23 0.27
C LYS A 139 21.79 -6.02 0.77
N SER A 140 22.06 -7.19 1.33
CA SER A 140 21.00 -7.92 2.04
C SER A 140 20.40 -7.04 3.14
N GLY A 141 19.07 -6.98 3.19
CA GLY A 141 18.32 -6.11 4.09
C GLY A 141 17.93 -4.74 3.53
N ASP A 142 18.41 -4.35 2.35
CA ASP A 142 17.88 -3.17 1.66
C ASP A 142 16.39 -3.36 1.32
N LEU A 143 15.65 -2.26 1.12
CA LEU A 143 14.22 -2.27 0.85
C LEU A 143 13.93 -1.98 -0.62
N PHE A 144 13.14 -2.83 -1.27
CA PHE A 144 12.48 -2.47 -2.52
C PHE A 144 11.07 -1.93 -2.22
N MET A 145 10.77 -0.71 -2.62
CA MET A 145 9.43 -0.14 -2.52
C MET A 145 8.72 -0.29 -3.88
N LEU A 146 7.76 -1.19 -3.92
CA LEU A 146 6.93 -1.49 -5.08
C LEU A 146 5.60 -0.74 -5.01
N CYS A 147 5.26 0.03 -6.03
CA CYS A 147 3.93 0.60 -6.23
C CYS A 147 3.16 -0.28 -7.21
N HIS A 148 2.12 -0.98 -6.75
CA HIS A 148 1.44 -1.99 -7.57
C HIS A 148 -0.06 -2.09 -7.27
N PRO A 149 -0.91 -1.66 -8.21
CA PRO A 149 -0.65 -1.04 -9.51
C PRO A 149 0.10 0.29 -9.43
N HIS A 150 0.91 0.60 -10.45
CA HIS A 150 1.91 1.66 -10.38
C HIS A 150 1.33 3.05 -10.68
N ASN A 151 1.43 3.94 -9.71
CA ASN A 151 1.06 5.35 -9.81
C ASN A 151 2.31 6.21 -10.06
N PRO A 152 2.40 7.06 -11.12
CA PRO A 152 1.27 7.61 -11.90
C PRO A 152 1.01 6.93 -13.25
N VAL A 153 1.78 5.95 -13.67
CA VAL A 153 1.76 5.44 -15.05
C VAL A 153 0.64 4.43 -15.34
N GLY A 154 -0.08 3.97 -14.30
CA GLY A 154 -1.24 3.10 -14.43
C GLY A 154 -0.90 1.64 -14.76
N THR A 155 0.36 1.24 -14.63
CA THR A 155 0.78 -0.13 -14.93
C THR A 155 0.32 -1.10 -13.83
N ASN A 156 -0.44 -2.13 -14.22
CA ASN A 156 -0.60 -3.35 -13.45
C ASN A 156 0.44 -4.35 -13.93
N PHE A 157 1.40 -4.72 -13.07
CA PHE A 157 2.49 -5.62 -13.46
C PHE A 157 1.97 -7.02 -13.72
N THR A 158 2.51 -7.66 -14.76
CA THR A 158 2.20 -9.04 -15.15
C THR A 158 2.82 -10.04 -14.17
N LEU A 159 2.31 -11.27 -14.16
CA LEU A 159 2.90 -12.36 -13.39
C LEU A 159 4.39 -12.55 -13.71
N ASN A 160 4.77 -12.42 -15.00
CA ASN A 160 6.18 -12.57 -15.41
C ASN A 160 7.06 -11.47 -14.82
N GLU A 161 6.63 -10.20 -14.86
CA GLU A 161 7.37 -9.08 -14.27
C GLU A 161 7.49 -9.22 -12.75
N LEU A 162 6.40 -9.63 -12.08
CA LEU A 162 6.41 -9.85 -10.63
C LEU A 162 7.32 -11.05 -10.27
N THR A 163 7.34 -12.11 -11.08
CA THR A 163 8.23 -13.25 -10.88
C THR A 163 9.70 -12.83 -11.02
N GLN A 164 10.06 -12.12 -12.07
CA GLN A 164 11.44 -11.61 -12.25
C GLN A 164 11.86 -10.69 -11.09
N LEU A 165 10.96 -9.81 -10.64
CA LEU A 165 11.23 -8.97 -9.48
C LEU A 165 11.41 -9.81 -8.21
N SER A 166 10.62 -10.86 -8.04
CA SER A 166 10.73 -11.75 -6.88
C SER A 166 12.07 -12.50 -6.84
N GLU A 167 12.54 -12.97 -8.00
CA GLU A 167 13.86 -13.58 -8.14
C GLU A 167 14.97 -12.61 -7.74
N PHE A 168 14.94 -11.37 -8.27
CA PHE A 168 15.87 -10.32 -7.88
C PHE A 168 15.88 -10.06 -6.38
N VAL A 169 14.69 -9.94 -5.76
CA VAL A 169 14.52 -9.72 -4.32
C VAL A 169 15.14 -10.85 -3.50
N LEU A 170 14.89 -12.10 -3.88
CA LEU A 170 15.41 -13.28 -3.19
C LEU A 170 16.93 -13.42 -3.34
N GLU A 171 17.46 -13.29 -4.57
CA GLU A 171 18.89 -13.36 -4.85
C GLU A 171 19.70 -12.32 -4.08
N ARG A 172 19.16 -11.12 -3.93
CA ARG A 172 19.82 -10.00 -3.25
C ARG A 172 19.49 -9.92 -1.75
N GLY A 173 18.58 -10.76 -1.26
CA GLY A 173 18.17 -10.79 0.15
C GLY A 173 17.45 -9.53 0.61
N LEU A 174 16.69 -8.88 -0.28
CA LEU A 174 15.98 -7.63 0.01
C LEU A 174 14.70 -7.87 0.81
N TYR A 175 14.22 -6.83 1.49
CA TYR A 175 12.84 -6.72 1.91
C TYR A 175 12.01 -5.97 0.84
N VAL A 176 10.69 -6.14 0.89
CA VAL A 176 9.76 -5.43 0.00
C VAL A 176 8.70 -4.70 0.81
N CYS A 177 8.42 -3.46 0.44
CA CYS A 177 7.19 -2.77 0.81
C CYS A 177 6.34 -2.63 -0.47
N SER A 178 5.29 -3.44 -0.58
CA SER A 178 4.37 -3.41 -1.71
C SER A 178 3.16 -2.54 -1.35
N ASP A 179 3.07 -1.35 -1.94
CA ASP A 179 1.89 -0.49 -1.84
C ASP A 179 0.87 -0.91 -2.90
N GLU A 180 -0.17 -1.60 -2.44
CA GLU A 180 -1.22 -2.17 -3.28
C GLU A 180 -2.56 -1.44 -3.12
N ILE A 181 -2.54 -0.15 -2.78
CA ILE A 181 -3.74 0.67 -2.55
C ILE A 181 -4.67 0.73 -3.77
N HIS A 182 -4.16 0.50 -4.97
CA HIS A 182 -4.91 0.53 -6.22
C HIS A 182 -5.37 -0.85 -6.70
N CYS A 183 -5.20 -1.92 -5.90
CA CYS A 183 -5.47 -3.31 -6.28
C CYS A 183 -6.89 -3.58 -6.83
N ASP A 184 -7.88 -2.82 -6.36
CA ASP A 184 -9.28 -2.97 -6.79
C ASP A 184 -9.65 -2.07 -7.99
N LEU A 185 -8.73 -1.24 -8.46
CA LEU A 185 -8.95 -0.29 -9.56
C LEU A 185 -8.32 -0.79 -10.86
N ILE A 186 -8.50 -2.06 -11.17
CA ILE A 186 -8.11 -2.64 -12.45
C ILE A 186 -9.26 -2.37 -13.43
N LEU A 187 -9.01 -1.50 -14.40
CA LEU A 187 -10.04 -1.02 -15.34
C LEU A 187 -10.22 -1.92 -16.57
N GLU A 188 -9.32 -2.88 -16.75
CA GLU A 188 -9.36 -3.82 -17.86
C GLU A 188 -9.82 -5.19 -17.36
N ASP A 189 -10.98 -5.67 -17.85
CA ASP A 189 -11.63 -6.92 -17.39
C ASP A 189 -10.76 -8.18 -17.56
N SER A 190 -9.83 -8.15 -18.53
CA SER A 190 -8.90 -9.26 -18.78
C SER A 190 -7.76 -9.36 -17.76
N LEU A 191 -7.51 -8.29 -16.99
CA LEU A 191 -6.44 -8.24 -16.01
C LEU A 191 -6.96 -8.48 -14.60
N LYS A 192 -6.08 -9.06 -13.79
CA LYS A 192 -6.31 -9.23 -12.34
C LYS A 192 -5.10 -8.70 -11.59
N HIS A 193 -5.36 -8.15 -10.42
CA HIS A 193 -4.30 -7.84 -9.48
C HIS A 193 -3.73 -9.13 -8.88
N ILE A 194 -2.42 -9.21 -8.75
CA ILE A 194 -1.70 -10.31 -8.11
C ILE A 194 -0.90 -9.70 -6.97
N PRO A 195 -1.29 -9.90 -5.69
CA PRO A 195 -0.51 -9.39 -4.57
C PRO A 195 0.93 -9.94 -4.62
N PHE A 196 1.92 -9.07 -4.48
CA PHE A 196 3.32 -9.48 -4.60
C PHE A 196 3.69 -10.59 -3.61
N ALA A 197 3.18 -10.48 -2.38
CA ALA A 197 3.39 -11.49 -1.34
C ALA A 197 2.69 -12.84 -1.60
N SER A 198 1.80 -12.93 -2.59
CA SER A 198 1.12 -14.19 -2.92
C SER A 198 1.93 -15.09 -3.87
N LEU A 199 3.06 -14.62 -4.37
CA LEU A 199 3.87 -15.37 -5.34
C LEU A 199 4.53 -16.62 -4.74
N SER A 200 5.04 -16.51 -3.51
CA SER A 200 5.60 -17.65 -2.76
C SER A 200 5.69 -17.33 -1.27
N ASP A 201 5.87 -18.37 -0.45
CA ASP A 201 6.07 -18.21 1.01
C ASP A 201 7.37 -17.44 1.32
N GLU A 202 8.44 -17.63 0.52
CA GLU A 202 9.71 -16.93 0.68
C GLU A 202 9.57 -15.43 0.42
N ILE A 203 8.77 -15.05 -0.58
CA ILE A 203 8.48 -13.65 -0.88
C ILE A 203 7.56 -13.06 0.20
N ALA A 204 6.53 -13.80 0.63
CA ALA A 204 5.66 -13.37 1.72
C ALA A 204 6.45 -13.07 2.99
N ASP A 205 7.47 -13.89 3.30
CA ASP A 205 8.32 -13.73 4.49
C ASP A 205 9.17 -12.45 4.48
N ARG A 206 9.34 -11.83 3.31
CA ARG A 206 10.13 -10.61 3.12
C ARG A 206 9.29 -9.39 2.79
N THR A 207 7.97 -9.54 2.67
CA THR A 207 7.09 -8.49 2.15
C THR A 207 6.20 -7.88 3.24
N ILE A 208 6.14 -6.56 3.22
CA ILE A 208 5.13 -5.72 3.89
C ILE A 208 4.15 -5.31 2.79
N THR A 209 2.97 -5.90 2.74
CA THR A 209 1.92 -5.50 1.79
C THR A 209 1.02 -4.46 2.42
N LEU A 210 0.88 -3.30 1.80
CA LEU A 210 0.05 -2.19 2.27
C LEU A 210 -1.22 -2.10 1.43
N MET A 211 -2.38 -2.04 2.08
CA MET A 211 -3.69 -1.95 1.42
C MET A 211 -4.63 -0.99 2.14
N ALA A 212 -5.61 -0.44 1.43
CA ALA A 212 -6.63 0.44 2.01
C ALA A 212 -7.89 0.51 1.14
N PRO A 213 -9.09 0.72 1.74
CA PRO A 213 -10.33 0.95 0.99
C PRO A 213 -10.41 2.36 0.38
N SER A 214 -9.48 3.25 0.75
CA SER A 214 -9.62 4.68 0.54
C SER A 214 -9.66 5.11 -0.93
N LYS A 215 -8.96 4.42 -1.82
CA LYS A 215 -8.98 4.73 -3.26
C LYS A 215 -10.15 4.06 -3.96
N THR A 216 -10.40 2.80 -3.67
CA THR A 216 -11.51 2.03 -4.26
C THR A 216 -12.87 2.64 -3.94
N PHE A 217 -13.10 3.06 -2.69
CA PHE A 217 -14.42 3.49 -2.20
C PHE A 217 -14.48 4.99 -1.87
N ASN A 218 -13.46 5.77 -2.28
CA ASN A 218 -13.39 7.22 -2.05
C ASN A 218 -13.49 7.61 -0.56
N LEU A 219 -12.68 6.95 0.29
CA LEU A 219 -12.68 7.09 1.75
C LEU A 219 -11.42 7.74 2.32
N ALA A 220 -10.63 8.44 1.52
CA ALA A 220 -9.33 8.97 1.96
C ALA A 220 -9.40 9.88 3.19
N GLY A 221 -10.52 10.57 3.39
CA GLY A 221 -10.73 11.47 4.53
C GLY A 221 -10.92 10.77 5.89
N PHE A 222 -11.12 9.44 5.92
CA PHE A 222 -11.42 8.70 7.15
C PHE A 222 -10.26 7.86 7.69
N GLY A 223 -9.15 7.81 6.98
CA GLY A 223 -7.89 7.30 7.50
C GLY A 223 -7.93 5.86 8.02
N CYS A 224 -8.20 4.87 7.16
CA CYS A 224 -8.08 3.44 7.50
C CYS A 224 -7.27 2.74 6.42
N SER A 225 -6.22 2.05 6.82
CA SER A 225 -5.38 1.20 5.98
C SER A 225 -4.80 0.08 6.84
N PHE A 226 -4.16 -0.89 6.21
CA PHE A 226 -3.53 -1.99 6.92
C PHE A 226 -2.30 -2.51 6.19
N ALA A 227 -1.39 -3.09 6.97
CA ALA A 227 -0.27 -3.87 6.48
C ALA A 227 -0.55 -5.36 6.72
N VAL A 228 -0.23 -6.22 5.73
CA VAL A 228 -0.19 -7.67 5.87
C VAL A 228 1.27 -8.10 5.90
N ILE A 229 1.71 -8.72 6.98
CA ILE A 229 3.11 -9.11 7.21
C ILE A 229 3.13 -10.51 7.82
N SER A 230 3.48 -11.51 7.03
CA SER A 230 3.52 -12.93 7.46
C SER A 230 4.64 -13.19 8.46
N ASN A 231 5.85 -12.68 8.16
CA ASN A 231 7.03 -12.84 8.98
C ASN A 231 6.85 -12.21 10.39
N PRO A 232 6.92 -12.98 11.47
CA PRO A 232 6.69 -12.46 12.82
C PRO A 232 7.77 -11.46 13.27
N GLU A 233 9.02 -11.63 12.83
CA GLU A 233 10.10 -10.73 13.18
C GLU A 233 9.98 -9.39 12.44
N LEU A 234 9.71 -9.41 11.13
CA LEU A 234 9.47 -8.21 10.33
C LEU A 234 8.24 -7.46 10.87
N ARG A 235 7.16 -8.18 11.22
CA ARG A 235 5.97 -7.60 11.83
C ARG A 235 6.26 -6.96 13.19
N ARG A 236 7.11 -7.58 14.01
CA ARG A 236 7.53 -7.01 15.29
C ARG A 236 8.31 -5.72 15.10
N ARG A 237 9.24 -5.66 14.13
CA ARG A 237 9.99 -4.45 13.76
C ARG A 237 9.04 -3.35 13.26
N PHE A 238 8.11 -3.71 12.40
CA PHE A 238 7.11 -2.77 11.88
C PHE A 238 6.28 -2.16 13.02
N LYS A 239 5.74 -2.98 13.92
CA LYS A 239 5.00 -2.50 15.10
C LYS A 239 5.87 -1.66 16.04
N ARG A 240 7.14 -2.00 16.23
CA ARG A 240 8.08 -1.20 16.99
C ARG A 240 8.32 0.18 16.36
N ALA A 241 8.45 0.24 15.04
CA ALA A 241 8.63 1.49 14.31
C ALA A 241 7.39 2.40 14.37
N MET A 242 6.20 1.83 14.57
CA MET A 242 4.94 2.58 14.81
C MET A 242 4.87 3.16 16.22
N SER A 243 5.43 2.46 17.20
CA SER A 243 5.21 2.74 18.63
C SER A 243 5.52 4.18 19.02
N GLY A 244 4.55 4.85 19.66
CA GLY A 244 4.64 6.23 20.12
C GLY A 244 4.54 7.31 19.04
N ILE A 245 4.39 6.93 17.76
CA ILE A 245 4.37 7.88 16.64
C ILE A 245 3.09 7.74 15.80
N VAL A 246 2.65 6.52 15.55
CA VAL A 246 1.51 6.23 14.67
C VAL A 246 0.29 5.88 15.53
N PRO A 247 -0.78 6.69 15.48
CA PRO A 247 -2.02 6.36 16.18
C PRO A 247 -2.77 5.23 15.49
N ASP A 248 -3.70 4.61 16.21
CA ASP A 248 -4.68 3.71 15.60
C ASP A 248 -5.58 4.49 14.62
N PRO A 249 -6.15 3.82 13.60
CA PRO A 249 -7.19 4.40 12.79
C PRO A 249 -8.36 4.93 13.64
N PRO A 250 -9.00 6.04 13.24
CA PRO A 250 -10.20 6.52 13.91
C PRO A 250 -11.31 5.46 13.93
N ALA A 251 -12.10 5.39 15.01
CA ALA A 251 -13.22 4.46 15.13
C ALA A 251 -14.17 4.52 13.92
N MET A 252 -14.44 5.72 13.42
CA MET A 252 -15.23 5.94 12.21
C MET A 252 -14.55 5.34 10.96
N GLY A 253 -13.22 5.44 10.87
CA GLY A 253 -12.46 4.84 9.78
C GLY A 253 -12.62 3.32 9.71
N PHE A 254 -12.56 2.62 10.83
CA PHE A 254 -12.81 1.18 10.90
C PHE A 254 -14.21 0.80 10.44
N ARG A 255 -15.24 1.49 10.97
CA ARG A 255 -16.63 1.19 10.63
C ARG A 255 -16.96 1.44 9.17
N LEU A 256 -16.44 2.53 8.58
CA LEU A 256 -16.64 2.81 7.16
C LEU A 256 -15.84 1.85 6.26
N ALA A 257 -14.64 1.42 6.68
CA ALA A 257 -13.90 0.40 5.98
C ALA A 257 -14.62 -0.96 5.97
N GLU A 258 -15.25 -1.33 7.10
CA GLU A 258 -16.02 -2.57 7.22
C GLU A 258 -17.20 -2.62 6.26
N VAL A 259 -17.93 -1.52 6.14
CA VAL A 259 -19.08 -1.43 5.23
C VAL A 259 -18.65 -1.32 3.76
N ALA A 260 -17.45 -0.80 3.50
CA ALA A 260 -16.91 -0.64 2.16
C ALA A 260 -16.42 -1.96 1.56
N TYR A 261 -15.83 -2.85 2.37
CA TYR A 261 -15.33 -4.16 1.94
C TYR A 261 -16.42 -5.23 1.97
#